data_20d3085671fe371589545e4de6fb3082
#
_entry.id   20d3085671fe371589545e4de6fb3082
#
_cell.length_a   1.000
_cell.length_b   1.000
_cell.length_c   1.000
_cell.angle_alpha   90.00
_cell.angle_beta   90.00
_cell.angle_gamma   90.00
#
_symmetry.space_group_name_H-M   'P 1'
#
loop_
_entity.id
_entity.type
_entity.pdbx_description
1 polymer ?
#
loop_
_entity_poly.entity_id
_entity_poly.type
_entity_poly.pdbx_seq_one_letter_code
_entity_poly.pdbx_strand_id
1 'polypeptide(L)'
;MRTVLSRSEFQRRALELFQQRSFSQVSMRELAAHIGITPGAIYHHVESKEALLFEWLMELYQTLLSHVELIKKRRLTPAQRLTKLIEGHLRLHEHMAGQFKLAVMDTGCLNAPMEESVRRLREAYESEILSLLGQLCHQPGGPLREGALQAIVPMLNSLPAWLSPRMEKAKRRVIAQAIVNAVVQAIKALP
;
A
#
# COMPACT_ATOMS: atom_id res chain seq x y z
N MET A 1 -12.08 -34.61 11.24
CA MET A 1 -11.07 -34.31 10.22
C MET A 1 -10.48 -32.93 10.54
N ARG A 2 -9.19 -32.82 10.88
CA ARG A 2 -8.53 -31.50 10.98
C ARG A 2 -8.34 -30.99 9.54
N THR A 3 -9.11 -30.00 9.15
CA THR A 3 -8.91 -29.32 7.85
C THR A 3 -7.51 -28.73 7.86
N VAL A 4 -6.67 -29.14 6.94
CA VAL A 4 -5.32 -28.55 6.78
C VAL A 4 -5.51 -27.10 6.39
N LEU A 5 -5.02 -26.18 7.20
CA LEU A 5 -5.11 -24.74 6.97
C LEU A 5 -4.27 -24.39 5.71
N SER A 6 -4.91 -23.85 4.69
CA SER A 6 -4.20 -23.42 3.49
C SER A 6 -3.35 -22.17 3.79
N ARG A 7 -2.28 -21.94 2.98
CA ARG A 7 -1.44 -20.73 3.13
C ARG A 7 -2.27 -19.44 2.98
N SER A 8 -3.19 -19.41 2.02
CA SER A 8 -4.06 -18.25 1.79
C SER A 8 -4.98 -17.97 2.96
N GLU A 9 -5.55 -19.01 3.57
CA GLU A 9 -6.41 -18.87 4.75
C GLU A 9 -5.60 -18.45 5.99
N PHE A 10 -4.38 -18.98 6.16
CA PHE A 10 -3.43 -18.54 7.18
C PHE A 10 -3.14 -17.03 7.04
N GLN A 11 -2.72 -16.58 5.86
CA GLN A 11 -2.40 -15.18 5.60
C GLN A 11 -3.61 -14.26 5.83
N ARG A 12 -4.79 -14.67 5.37
CA ARG A 12 -6.03 -13.92 5.58
C ARG A 12 -6.32 -13.70 7.07
N ARG A 13 -6.31 -14.77 7.87
CA ARG A 13 -6.58 -14.70 9.32
C ARG A 13 -5.49 -13.92 10.06
N ALA A 14 -4.23 -14.09 9.67
CA ALA A 14 -3.14 -13.35 10.26
C ALA A 14 -3.30 -11.84 9.99
N LEU A 15 -3.64 -11.46 8.76
CA LEU A 15 -3.83 -10.06 8.37
C LEU A 15 -5.03 -9.42 9.11
N GLU A 16 -6.10 -10.17 9.36
CA GLU A 16 -7.25 -9.70 10.15
C GLU A 16 -6.85 -9.28 11.57
N LEU A 17 -5.96 -10.04 12.22
CA LEU A 17 -5.44 -9.68 13.54
C LEU A 17 -4.63 -8.37 13.50
N PHE A 18 -3.76 -8.21 12.51
CA PHE A 18 -2.93 -7.00 12.37
C PHE A 18 -3.72 -5.78 11.86
N GLN A 19 -4.91 -5.96 11.31
CA GLN A 19 -5.83 -4.84 11.06
C GLN A 19 -6.41 -4.27 12.36
N GLN A 20 -6.54 -5.10 13.39
CA GLN A 20 -7.14 -4.73 14.69
C GLN A 20 -6.10 -4.29 15.72
N ARG A 21 -4.89 -4.85 15.66
CA ARG A 21 -3.82 -4.62 16.64
C ARG A 21 -2.54 -4.17 15.95
N SER A 22 -1.68 -3.44 16.66
CA SER A 22 -0.35 -3.08 16.17
C SER A 22 0.51 -4.33 15.99
N PHE A 23 1.28 -4.36 14.90
CA PHE A 23 2.17 -5.48 14.58
C PHE A 23 3.15 -5.79 15.71
N SER A 24 3.74 -4.76 16.32
CA SER A 24 4.71 -4.91 17.42
C SER A 24 4.12 -5.58 18.67
N GLN A 25 2.84 -5.37 18.93
CA GLN A 25 2.14 -5.87 20.12
C GLN A 25 1.66 -7.32 20.01
N VAL A 26 1.67 -7.91 18.82
CA VAL A 26 1.21 -9.27 18.59
C VAL A 26 2.38 -10.25 18.63
N SER A 27 2.34 -11.22 19.53
CA SER A 27 3.31 -12.32 19.58
C SER A 27 2.93 -13.46 18.62
N MET A 28 3.89 -14.31 18.25
CA MET A 28 3.63 -15.52 17.46
C MET A 28 2.64 -16.49 18.14
N ARG A 29 2.62 -16.53 19.49
CA ARG A 29 1.66 -17.36 20.25
C ARG A 29 0.24 -16.81 20.14
N GLU A 30 0.05 -15.50 20.24
CA GLU A 30 -1.25 -14.85 20.05
C GLU A 30 -1.73 -15.00 18.62
N LEU A 31 -0.83 -14.87 17.63
CA LEU A 31 -1.14 -15.09 16.23
C LEU A 31 -1.62 -16.52 15.98
N ALA A 32 -0.91 -17.52 16.51
CA ALA A 32 -1.32 -18.92 16.44
C ALA A 32 -2.70 -19.16 17.06
N ALA A 33 -2.94 -18.62 18.27
CA ALA A 33 -4.22 -18.72 18.96
C ALA A 33 -5.36 -18.06 18.17
N HIS A 34 -5.14 -16.89 17.58
CA HIS A 34 -6.12 -16.19 16.73
C HIS A 34 -6.48 -17.00 15.48
N ILE A 35 -5.49 -17.62 14.86
CA ILE A 35 -5.68 -18.45 13.66
C ILE A 35 -6.35 -19.79 14.00
N GLY A 36 -6.25 -20.24 15.27
CA GLY A 36 -6.79 -21.51 15.72
C GLY A 36 -5.85 -22.71 15.50
N ILE A 37 -4.53 -22.47 15.56
CA ILE A 37 -3.49 -23.51 15.44
C ILE A 37 -2.59 -23.52 16.68
N THR A 38 -1.80 -24.58 16.84
CA THR A 38 -0.83 -24.65 17.94
C THR A 38 0.36 -23.72 17.69
N PRO A 39 1.03 -23.22 18.74
CA PRO A 39 2.23 -22.40 18.60
C PRO A 39 3.36 -23.06 17.81
N GLY A 40 3.48 -24.39 17.83
CA GLY A 40 4.44 -25.11 17.00
C GLY A 40 4.04 -25.20 15.53
N ALA A 41 2.74 -25.34 15.26
CA ALA A 41 2.22 -25.47 13.90
C ALA A 41 2.37 -24.17 13.08
N ILE A 42 2.46 -23.00 13.72
CA ILE A 42 2.59 -21.73 13.02
C ILE A 42 3.90 -21.67 12.21
N TYR A 43 4.96 -22.30 12.71
CA TYR A 43 6.28 -22.30 12.04
C TYR A 43 6.33 -23.19 10.77
N HIS A 44 5.29 -23.99 10.51
CA HIS A 44 5.10 -24.63 9.21
C HIS A 44 4.58 -23.68 8.13
N HIS A 45 4.02 -22.54 8.53
CA HIS A 45 3.44 -21.53 7.63
C HIS A 45 4.36 -20.34 7.42
N VAL A 46 5.11 -19.93 8.46
CA VAL A 46 5.97 -18.75 8.43
C VAL A 46 7.13 -18.90 9.43
N GLU A 47 8.33 -18.45 9.03
CA GLU A 47 9.54 -18.55 9.87
C GLU A 47 9.49 -17.58 11.05
N SER A 48 9.03 -16.36 10.81
CA SER A 48 8.93 -15.31 11.82
C SER A 48 7.79 -14.34 11.49
N LYS A 49 7.47 -13.49 12.45
CA LYS A 49 6.50 -12.41 12.25
C LYS A 49 7.02 -11.39 11.22
N GLU A 50 8.31 -11.09 11.28
CA GLU A 50 8.98 -10.17 10.35
C GLU A 50 8.98 -10.74 8.91
N ALA A 51 9.19 -12.04 8.74
CA ALA A 51 9.10 -12.70 7.43
C ALA A 51 7.69 -12.56 6.84
N LEU A 52 6.65 -12.71 7.67
CA LEU A 52 5.26 -12.52 7.23
C LEU A 52 4.97 -11.08 6.82
N LEU A 53 5.45 -10.10 7.60
CA LEU A 53 5.34 -8.69 7.25
C LEU A 53 6.05 -8.39 5.94
N PHE A 54 7.27 -8.90 5.78
CA PHE A 54 8.06 -8.74 4.57
C PHE A 54 7.34 -9.28 3.34
N GLU A 55 6.78 -10.49 3.40
CA GLU A 55 6.00 -11.07 2.30
C GLU A 55 4.84 -10.16 1.88
N TRP A 56 4.06 -9.63 2.84
CA TRP A 56 2.93 -8.77 2.54
C TRP A 56 3.33 -7.42 1.94
N LEU A 57 4.42 -6.83 2.40
CA LEU A 57 4.89 -5.56 1.85
C LEU A 57 5.50 -5.74 0.45
N MET A 58 6.22 -6.83 0.22
CA MET A 58 6.72 -7.19 -1.10
C MET A 58 5.57 -7.42 -2.08
N GLU A 59 4.55 -8.20 -1.70
CA GLU A 59 3.35 -8.43 -2.51
C GLU A 59 2.64 -7.12 -2.86
N LEU A 60 2.47 -6.23 -1.90
CA LEU A 60 1.82 -4.93 -2.11
C LEU A 60 2.55 -4.11 -3.17
N TYR A 61 3.85 -3.87 -3.00
CA TYR A 61 4.60 -3.01 -3.92
C TYR A 61 4.83 -3.67 -5.28
N GLN A 62 5.01 -4.98 -5.34
CA GLN A 62 5.05 -5.72 -6.61
C GLN A 62 3.72 -5.62 -7.36
N THR A 63 2.59 -5.69 -6.66
CA THR A 63 1.27 -5.52 -7.27
C THR A 63 1.08 -4.10 -7.80
N LEU A 64 1.48 -3.08 -7.04
CA LEU A 64 1.45 -1.68 -7.47
C LEU A 64 2.33 -1.45 -8.71
N LEU A 65 3.55 -1.97 -8.73
CA LEU A 65 4.46 -1.86 -9.87
C LEU A 65 3.95 -2.62 -11.10
N SER A 66 3.38 -3.80 -10.90
CA SER A 66 2.76 -4.56 -12.00
C SER A 66 1.62 -3.76 -12.66
N HIS A 67 0.85 -3.02 -11.86
CA HIS A 67 -0.19 -2.13 -12.38
C HIS A 67 0.40 -0.95 -13.19
N VAL A 68 1.52 -0.37 -12.74
CA VAL A 68 2.27 0.65 -13.50
C VAL A 68 2.66 0.10 -14.87
N GLU A 69 3.26 -1.08 -14.92
CA GLU A 69 3.70 -1.69 -16.17
C GLU A 69 2.55 -1.98 -17.15
N LEU A 70 1.38 -2.40 -16.63
CA LEU A 70 0.18 -2.58 -17.45
C LEU A 70 -0.30 -1.26 -18.06
N ILE A 71 -0.20 -0.14 -17.33
CA ILE A 71 -0.59 1.17 -17.80
C ILE A 71 0.41 1.71 -18.83
N LYS A 72 1.72 1.50 -18.63
CA LYS A 72 2.76 1.91 -19.57
C LYS A 72 2.58 1.32 -20.97
N LYS A 73 2.08 0.08 -21.07
CA LYS A 73 1.81 -0.58 -22.36
C LYS A 73 0.65 0.03 -23.13
N ARG A 74 -0.14 0.93 -22.52
CA ARG A 74 -1.31 1.55 -23.16
C ARG A 74 -0.92 2.88 -23.80
N ARG A 75 -1.54 3.20 -24.95
CA ARG A 75 -1.39 4.51 -25.61
C ARG A 75 -2.24 5.57 -24.88
N LEU A 76 -1.67 6.13 -23.81
CA LEU A 76 -2.33 7.12 -22.95
C LEU A 76 -1.43 8.35 -22.81
N THR A 77 -2.06 9.53 -22.70
CA THR A 77 -1.35 10.77 -22.33
C THR A 77 -0.84 10.69 -20.90
N PRO A 78 0.16 11.48 -20.48
CA PRO A 78 0.64 11.53 -19.09
C PRO A 78 -0.48 11.76 -18.08
N ALA A 79 -1.43 12.66 -18.38
CA ALA A 79 -2.59 12.93 -17.52
C ALA A 79 -3.49 11.71 -17.38
N GLN A 80 -3.78 11.00 -18.46
CA GLN A 80 -4.56 9.77 -18.45
C GLN A 80 -3.84 8.64 -17.69
N ARG A 81 -2.51 8.51 -17.85
CA ARG A 81 -1.70 7.54 -17.10
C ARG A 81 -1.78 7.81 -15.61
N LEU A 82 -1.57 9.05 -15.19
CA LEU A 82 -1.66 9.44 -13.78
C LEU A 82 -3.05 9.12 -13.21
N THR A 83 -4.12 9.51 -13.90
CA THR A 83 -5.49 9.17 -13.49
C THR A 83 -5.67 7.66 -13.30
N LYS A 84 -5.20 6.86 -14.26
CA LYS A 84 -5.31 5.38 -14.16
C LYS A 84 -4.46 4.79 -13.05
N LEU A 85 -3.28 5.34 -12.77
CA LEU A 85 -2.46 4.91 -11.62
C LEU A 85 -3.17 5.20 -10.30
N ILE A 86 -3.71 6.40 -10.13
CA ILE A 86 -4.45 6.77 -8.92
C ILE A 86 -5.71 5.90 -8.74
N GLU A 87 -6.51 5.73 -9.80
CA GLU A 87 -7.68 4.84 -9.78
C GLU A 87 -7.31 3.41 -9.37
N GLY A 88 -6.21 2.89 -9.93
CA GLY A 88 -5.70 1.56 -9.63
C GLY A 88 -5.21 1.44 -8.19
N HIS A 89 -4.46 2.42 -7.70
CA HIS A 89 -3.99 2.48 -6.31
C HIS A 89 -5.17 2.46 -5.32
N LEU A 90 -6.16 3.31 -5.51
CA LEU A 90 -7.34 3.37 -4.66
C LEU A 90 -8.16 2.08 -4.71
N ARG A 91 -8.21 1.42 -5.85
CA ARG A 91 -8.86 0.11 -6.00
C ARG A 91 -8.09 -0.98 -5.26
N LEU A 92 -6.77 -1.02 -5.39
CA LEU A 92 -5.92 -1.95 -4.64
C LEU A 92 -6.05 -1.74 -3.14
N HIS A 93 -6.17 -0.49 -2.69
CA HIS A 93 -6.41 -0.19 -1.28
C HIS A 93 -7.71 -0.83 -0.73
N GLU A 94 -8.73 -1.03 -1.57
CA GLU A 94 -9.96 -1.72 -1.15
C GLU A 94 -9.75 -3.22 -0.88
N HIS A 95 -8.82 -3.84 -1.62
CA HIS A 95 -8.55 -5.28 -1.54
C HIS A 95 -7.37 -5.62 -0.64
N MET A 96 -6.43 -4.70 -0.47
CA MET A 96 -5.18 -4.87 0.27
C MET A 96 -5.07 -3.88 1.46
N ALA A 97 -6.20 -3.47 2.04
CA ALA A 97 -6.23 -2.46 3.10
C ALA A 97 -5.33 -2.79 4.31
N GLY A 98 -5.19 -4.08 4.65
CA GLY A 98 -4.30 -4.54 5.71
C GLY A 98 -2.84 -4.32 5.38
N GLN A 99 -2.42 -4.67 4.17
CA GLN A 99 -1.05 -4.45 3.70
C GLN A 99 -0.72 -2.96 3.62
N PHE A 100 -1.63 -2.12 3.14
CA PHE A 100 -1.45 -0.66 3.15
C PHE A 100 -1.30 -0.10 4.57
N LYS A 101 -2.11 -0.58 5.53
CA LYS A 101 -1.95 -0.20 6.95
C LYS A 101 -0.56 -0.57 7.47
N LEU A 102 -0.10 -1.80 7.24
CA LEU A 102 1.22 -2.26 7.65
C LEU A 102 2.34 -1.46 6.97
N ALA A 103 2.20 -1.12 5.69
CA ALA A 103 3.17 -0.32 4.95
C ALA A 103 3.32 1.11 5.51
N VAL A 104 2.25 1.68 6.06
CA VAL A 104 2.27 3.02 6.68
C VAL A 104 2.79 2.97 8.12
N MET A 105 2.43 1.93 8.90
CA MET A 105 2.60 1.94 10.35
C MET A 105 3.78 1.11 10.84
N ASP A 106 4.16 0.03 10.15
CA ASP A 106 4.94 -1.05 10.74
C ASP A 106 6.20 -1.42 9.93
N THR A 107 6.57 -0.67 8.89
CA THR A 107 7.77 -0.95 8.07
C THR A 107 9.04 -1.02 8.92
N GLY A 108 9.16 -0.17 9.95
CA GLY A 108 10.29 -0.17 10.88
C GLY A 108 10.40 -1.42 11.78
N CYS A 109 9.47 -2.38 11.67
CA CYS A 109 9.54 -3.67 12.35
C CYS A 109 10.35 -4.72 11.55
N LEU A 110 10.80 -4.40 10.33
CA LEU A 110 11.64 -5.26 9.51
C LEU A 110 13.12 -5.16 9.92
N ASN A 111 13.89 -6.23 9.69
CA ASN A 111 15.34 -6.14 9.74
C ASN A 111 15.88 -5.33 8.55
N ALA A 112 17.11 -4.82 8.65
CA ALA A 112 17.70 -3.92 7.65
C ALA A 112 17.71 -4.46 6.20
N PRO A 113 18.06 -5.73 5.91
CA PRO A 113 17.98 -6.26 4.54
C PRO A 113 16.56 -6.34 3.96
N MET A 114 15.58 -6.70 4.79
CA MET A 114 14.17 -6.77 4.39
C MET A 114 13.61 -5.36 4.16
N GLU A 115 13.89 -4.43 5.07
CA GLU A 115 13.49 -3.03 4.97
C GLU A 115 14.04 -2.40 3.69
N GLU A 116 15.32 -2.61 3.39
CA GLU A 116 15.97 -2.13 2.17
C GLU A 116 15.29 -2.67 0.90
N SER A 117 14.93 -3.96 0.91
CA SER A 117 14.25 -4.58 -0.24
C SER A 117 12.85 -3.98 -0.48
N VAL A 118 12.08 -3.77 0.59
CA VAL A 118 10.76 -3.12 0.53
C VAL A 118 10.91 -1.66 0.11
N ARG A 119 11.89 -0.94 0.66
CA ARG A 119 12.17 0.47 0.34
C ARG A 119 12.43 0.66 -1.14
N ARG A 120 13.24 -0.20 -1.77
CA ARG A 120 13.53 -0.13 -3.21
C ARG A 120 12.27 -0.24 -4.07
N LEU A 121 11.38 -1.16 -3.76
CA LEU A 121 10.13 -1.30 -4.52
C LEU A 121 9.21 -0.10 -4.29
N ARG A 122 9.14 0.40 -3.06
CA ARG A 122 8.37 1.60 -2.73
C ARG A 122 8.89 2.80 -3.52
N GLU A 123 10.19 3.07 -3.47
CA GLU A 123 10.82 4.18 -4.20
C GLU A 123 10.63 4.05 -5.71
N ALA A 124 10.72 2.84 -6.26
CA ALA A 124 10.43 2.60 -7.68
C ALA A 124 8.98 2.98 -8.03
N TYR A 125 8.00 2.60 -7.19
CA TYR A 125 6.62 2.98 -7.40
C TYR A 125 6.39 4.49 -7.26
N GLU A 126 6.96 5.11 -6.23
CA GLU A 126 6.87 6.55 -5.98
C GLU A 126 7.45 7.36 -7.13
N SER A 127 8.59 6.95 -7.65
CA SER A 127 9.25 7.63 -8.77
C SER A 127 8.42 7.63 -10.06
N GLU A 128 7.62 6.58 -10.29
CA GLU A 128 6.70 6.54 -11.44
C GLU A 128 5.59 7.60 -11.34
N ILE A 129 5.02 7.76 -10.16
CA ILE A 129 4.00 8.79 -9.93
C ILE A 129 4.62 10.18 -10.03
N LEU A 130 5.77 10.40 -9.40
CA LEU A 130 6.47 11.68 -9.42
C LEU A 130 6.90 12.07 -10.83
N SER A 131 7.38 11.10 -11.63
CA SER A 131 7.73 11.33 -13.04
C SER A 131 6.52 11.80 -13.86
N LEU A 132 5.35 11.18 -13.69
CA LEU A 132 4.14 11.60 -14.39
C LEU A 132 3.65 12.98 -13.93
N LEU A 133 3.73 13.28 -12.66
CA LEU A 133 3.40 14.60 -12.11
C LEU A 133 4.34 15.66 -12.65
N GLY A 134 5.66 15.38 -12.71
CA GLY A 134 6.65 16.28 -13.30
C GLY A 134 6.35 16.58 -14.78
N GLN A 135 5.95 15.59 -15.57
CA GLN A 135 5.55 15.79 -16.97
C GLN A 135 4.30 16.67 -17.12
N LEU A 136 3.46 16.78 -16.11
CA LEU A 136 2.25 17.61 -16.11
C LEU A 136 2.51 19.03 -15.60
N CYS A 137 3.64 19.26 -14.96
CA CYS A 137 4.09 20.58 -14.52
C CYS A 137 4.95 21.20 -15.62
N HIS A 138 4.44 22.21 -16.31
CA HIS A 138 5.07 22.82 -17.49
C HIS A 138 6.37 23.59 -17.22
N GLN A 139 6.73 23.78 -15.96
CA GLN A 139 7.96 24.46 -15.55
C GLN A 139 8.65 23.71 -14.41
N PRO A 140 9.98 23.79 -14.27
CA PRO A 140 10.66 23.33 -13.07
C PRO A 140 10.04 23.98 -11.84
N GLY A 141 9.67 23.18 -10.84
CA GLY A 141 9.10 23.71 -9.61
C GLY A 141 10.17 24.14 -8.63
N GLY A 142 9.85 25.14 -7.79
CA GLY A 142 10.67 25.45 -6.63
C GLY A 142 10.52 24.38 -5.51
N PRO A 143 11.28 24.55 -4.38
CA PRO A 143 11.28 23.60 -3.26
C PRO A 143 9.88 23.32 -2.69
N LEU A 144 8.98 24.31 -2.78
CA LEU A 144 7.60 24.17 -2.32
C LEU A 144 6.83 23.12 -3.13
N ARG A 145 6.97 23.17 -4.47
CA ARG A 145 6.33 22.21 -5.38
C ARG A 145 6.93 20.81 -5.19
N GLU A 146 8.24 20.70 -5.06
CA GLU A 146 8.91 19.41 -4.82
C GLU A 146 8.43 18.76 -3.53
N GLY A 147 8.34 19.52 -2.42
CA GLY A 147 7.79 19.03 -1.17
C GLY A 147 6.33 18.59 -1.28
N ALA A 148 5.50 19.35 -2.01
CA ALA A 148 4.11 19.01 -2.24
C ALA A 148 3.96 17.74 -3.10
N LEU A 149 4.81 17.54 -4.11
CA LEU A 149 4.83 16.32 -4.91
C LEU A 149 5.16 15.09 -4.08
N GLN A 150 6.14 15.18 -3.17
CA GLN A 150 6.52 14.08 -2.28
C GLN A 150 5.40 13.68 -1.31
N ALA A 151 4.45 14.58 -0.99
CA ALA A 151 3.31 14.26 -0.13
C ALA A 151 2.21 13.41 -0.81
N ILE A 152 2.20 13.33 -2.15
CA ILE A 152 1.12 12.65 -2.90
C ILE A 152 1.01 11.17 -2.56
N VAL A 153 2.12 10.44 -2.54
CA VAL A 153 2.07 8.98 -2.30
C VAL A 153 1.73 8.64 -0.85
N PRO A 154 2.33 9.29 0.17
CA PRO A 154 1.86 9.14 1.54
C PRO A 154 0.37 9.45 1.71
N MET A 155 -0.13 10.49 1.04
CA MET A 155 -1.55 10.82 1.03
C MET A 155 -2.39 9.71 0.38
N LEU A 156 -1.99 9.18 -0.77
CA LEU A 156 -2.68 8.07 -1.43
C LEU A 156 -2.75 6.82 -0.54
N ASN A 157 -1.68 6.52 0.17
CA ASN A 157 -1.61 5.37 1.07
C ASN A 157 -2.54 5.51 2.28
N SER A 158 -2.74 6.72 2.80
CA SER A 158 -3.50 6.96 4.03
C SER A 158 -4.92 7.47 3.80
N LEU A 159 -5.19 8.19 2.71
CA LEU A 159 -6.47 8.84 2.44
C LEU A 159 -7.70 7.92 2.58
N PRO A 160 -7.71 6.67 2.05
CA PRO A 160 -8.88 5.81 2.20
C PRO A 160 -9.19 5.44 3.66
N ALA A 161 -8.17 5.45 4.55
CA ALA A 161 -8.36 5.17 5.97
C ALA A 161 -8.99 6.35 6.72
N TRP A 162 -8.87 7.58 6.22
CA TRP A 162 -9.47 8.78 6.82
C TRP A 162 -10.97 8.90 6.52
N LEU A 163 -11.44 8.21 5.47
CA LEU A 163 -12.85 8.22 5.11
C LEU A 163 -13.61 7.23 5.98
N SER A 164 -14.85 7.58 6.34
CA SER A 164 -15.68 6.77 7.23
C SER A 164 -15.78 5.31 6.77
N PRO A 165 -15.48 4.32 7.63
CA PRO A 165 -15.62 2.91 7.29
C PRO A 165 -17.09 2.50 7.03
N ARG A 166 -18.07 3.30 7.52
CA ARG A 166 -19.50 3.09 7.30
C ARG A 166 -19.93 3.52 5.89
N MET A 167 -19.10 4.29 5.18
CA MET A 167 -19.38 4.70 3.81
C MET A 167 -19.16 3.51 2.86
N GLU A 168 -20.04 3.38 1.87
CA GLU A 168 -19.91 2.41 0.80
C GLU A 168 -18.56 2.55 0.07
N LYS A 169 -17.89 1.42 -0.23
CA LYS A 169 -16.55 1.40 -0.85
C LYS A 169 -16.48 2.22 -2.13
N ALA A 170 -17.51 2.12 -3.00
CA ALA A 170 -17.56 2.87 -4.24
C ALA A 170 -17.58 4.38 -4.00
N LYS A 171 -18.36 4.85 -3.04
CA LYS A 171 -18.44 6.28 -2.66
C LYS A 171 -17.13 6.78 -2.08
N ARG A 172 -16.47 5.98 -1.21
CA ARG A 172 -15.14 6.32 -0.67
C ARG A 172 -14.13 6.53 -1.78
N ARG A 173 -14.10 5.62 -2.77
CA ARG A 173 -13.19 5.72 -3.92
C ARG A 173 -13.44 6.99 -4.74
N VAL A 174 -14.69 7.33 -5.02
CA VAL A 174 -15.04 8.56 -5.75
C VAL A 174 -14.56 9.80 -5.00
N ILE A 175 -14.80 9.87 -3.68
CA ILE A 175 -14.35 11.01 -2.85
C ILE A 175 -12.82 11.07 -2.80
N ALA A 176 -12.15 9.94 -2.56
CA ALA A 176 -10.69 9.88 -2.54
C ALA A 176 -10.11 10.35 -3.88
N GLN A 177 -10.65 9.89 -5.00
CA GLN A 177 -10.24 10.32 -6.33
C GLN A 177 -10.44 11.83 -6.54
N ALA A 178 -11.57 12.38 -6.10
CA ALA A 178 -11.85 13.82 -6.20
C ALA A 178 -10.83 14.65 -5.38
N ILE A 179 -10.53 14.22 -4.15
CA ILE A 179 -9.54 14.88 -3.29
C ILE A 179 -8.15 14.86 -3.96
N VAL A 180 -7.70 13.69 -4.43
CA VAL A 180 -6.41 13.56 -5.09
C VAL A 180 -6.33 14.44 -6.33
N ASN A 181 -7.38 14.46 -7.16
CA ASN A 181 -7.43 15.31 -8.34
C ASN A 181 -7.32 16.79 -7.97
N ALA A 182 -8.02 17.24 -6.92
CA ALA A 182 -7.95 18.62 -6.44
C ALA A 182 -6.52 18.97 -5.97
N VAL A 183 -5.87 18.08 -5.20
CA VAL A 183 -4.49 18.27 -4.75
C VAL A 183 -3.52 18.32 -5.91
N VAL A 184 -3.65 17.43 -6.89
CA VAL A 184 -2.82 17.44 -8.11
C VAL A 184 -2.97 18.76 -8.87
N GLN A 185 -4.19 19.28 -9.03
CA GLN A 185 -4.39 20.58 -9.67
C GLN A 185 -3.79 21.73 -8.86
N ALA A 186 -3.93 21.71 -7.53
CA ALA A 186 -3.30 22.71 -6.67
C ALA A 186 -1.76 22.69 -6.80
N ILE A 187 -1.14 21.52 -6.79
CA ILE A 187 0.33 21.37 -6.96
C ILE A 187 0.80 21.92 -8.31
N LYS A 188 0.05 21.66 -9.38
CA LYS A 188 0.38 22.19 -10.73
C LYS A 188 0.33 23.72 -10.78
N ALA A 189 -0.44 24.36 -9.93
CA ALA A 189 -0.55 25.82 -9.85
C ALA A 189 0.52 26.46 -8.93
N LEU A 190 1.31 25.68 -8.19
CA LEU A 190 2.39 26.21 -7.37
C LEU A 190 3.52 26.81 -8.24
N PRO A 191 4.18 27.86 -7.77
CA PRO A 191 5.32 28.47 -8.45
C PRO A 191 6.52 27.54 -8.51
#